data_a97529712414bd22de933aef00ea143d
#
_entry.id   a97529712414bd22de933aef00ea143d
#
_cell.length_a   1.000
_cell.length_b   1.000
_cell.length_c   1.000
_cell.angle_alpha   90.00
_cell.angle_beta   90.00
_cell.angle_gamma   90.00
#
_symmetry.space_group_name_H-M   'P 1'
#
loop_
_entity.id
_entity.type
_entity.pdbx_description
1 polymer ?
#
loop_
_entity_poly.entity_id
_entity_poly.type
_entity_poly.pdbx_seq_one_letter_code
_entity_poly.pdbx_strand_id
1 'polypeptide(L)'
;PRDLYHGKGALEALKNFEGRRAMICVGGGSMKRFGFLDKAEAYLKEAGMEVELFEGIEPDPSVETVMKGAAAMEKFKPDWIVAIGGGSPIDAAKAMWIKYEYPDITFEDMCKVFGIPKLRKKAHFCAISSTSGTATEVTAFSIITDYEKGIKYPIADFEITPDVAIVDPELAETMPQKLVAHTGMDAMTHAIESYVSTANSDFTDPLALHAIEMIQHDLIDSYNGDMAKRDSMHNAQCLAGMAFSNALLGIVHSMAHKTGAAFADYGAHIIHGAA
;
A
#
# COMPACT_ATOMS: atom_id res chain seq x y z
N PRO A 1 -0.48 -3.07 -11.36
CA PRO A 1 0.88 -2.71 -11.82
C PRO A 1 1.19 -3.30 -13.19
N ARG A 2 2.15 -2.68 -13.90
CA ARG A 2 2.70 -3.24 -15.14
C ARG A 2 3.58 -4.44 -14.84
N ASP A 3 4.44 -4.31 -13.83
CA ASP A 3 5.40 -5.33 -13.42
C ASP A 3 5.15 -5.73 -11.97
N LEU A 4 5.21 -7.03 -11.71
CA LEU A 4 5.11 -7.59 -10.37
C LEU A 4 6.29 -8.54 -10.13
N TYR A 5 7.12 -8.21 -9.14
CA TYR A 5 8.20 -9.05 -8.67
C TYR A 5 7.80 -9.70 -7.36
N HIS A 6 7.96 -11.01 -7.24
CA HIS A 6 7.54 -11.74 -6.04
C HIS A 6 8.59 -12.79 -5.61
N GLY A 7 8.45 -13.25 -4.39
CA GLY A 7 9.33 -14.24 -3.80
C GLY A 7 10.48 -13.63 -3.01
N LYS A 8 11.19 -14.46 -2.27
CA LYS A 8 12.32 -14.04 -1.43
C LYS A 8 13.41 -13.40 -2.28
N GLY A 9 13.88 -12.24 -1.84
CA GLY A 9 14.87 -11.46 -2.56
C GLY A 9 14.34 -10.61 -3.70
N ALA A 10 13.01 -10.56 -3.91
CA ALA A 10 12.40 -9.74 -4.96
C ALA A 10 12.75 -8.24 -4.84
N LEU A 11 13.11 -7.78 -3.63
CA LEU A 11 13.60 -6.41 -3.41
C LEU A 11 14.79 -6.05 -4.31
N GLU A 12 15.60 -7.03 -4.71
CA GLU A 12 16.73 -6.82 -5.63
C GLU A 12 16.31 -6.32 -7.01
N ALA A 13 15.05 -6.41 -7.39
CA ALA A 13 14.54 -5.85 -8.64
C ALA A 13 14.84 -4.34 -8.77
N LEU A 14 14.97 -3.63 -7.64
CA LEU A 14 15.35 -2.21 -7.62
C LEU A 14 16.69 -1.92 -8.31
N LYS A 15 17.63 -2.88 -8.34
CA LYS A 15 18.91 -2.74 -9.01
C LYS A 15 18.80 -2.53 -10.52
N ASN A 16 17.68 -2.93 -11.11
CA ASN A 16 17.43 -2.87 -12.55
C ASN A 16 16.57 -1.67 -12.96
N PHE A 17 16.25 -0.77 -12.01
CA PHE A 17 15.48 0.41 -12.33
C PHE A 17 16.31 1.40 -13.16
N GLU A 18 15.64 1.99 -14.13
CA GLU A 18 16.22 3.03 -14.99
C GLU A 18 15.63 4.38 -14.61
N GLY A 19 16.47 5.29 -14.15
CA GLY A 19 16.07 6.63 -13.71
C GLY A 19 17.24 7.41 -13.16
N ARG A 20 17.00 8.63 -12.70
CA ARG A 20 18.04 9.52 -12.15
C ARG A 20 17.90 9.74 -10.65
N ARG A 21 16.68 9.92 -10.17
CA ARG A 21 16.38 10.27 -8.77
C ARG A 21 15.22 9.44 -8.25
N ALA A 22 15.45 8.77 -7.15
CA ALA A 22 14.40 8.04 -6.46
C ALA A 22 14.16 8.65 -5.08
N MET A 23 12.89 8.95 -4.76
CA MET A 23 12.50 9.28 -3.39
C MET A 23 11.87 8.05 -2.75
N ILE A 24 12.47 7.59 -1.65
CA ILE A 24 11.91 6.49 -0.86
C ILE A 24 10.99 7.09 0.21
N CYS A 25 9.71 6.73 0.17
CA CYS A 25 8.72 7.09 1.18
C CYS A 25 8.54 5.92 2.14
N VAL A 26 8.74 6.17 3.44
CA VAL A 26 8.72 5.15 4.48
C VAL A 26 8.04 5.66 5.75
N GLY A 27 7.35 4.75 6.46
CA GLY A 27 6.65 5.05 7.69
C GLY A 27 7.55 4.96 8.93
N GLY A 28 7.04 4.31 9.97
CA GLY A 28 7.76 4.11 11.24
C GLY A 28 9.05 3.30 11.11
N GLY A 29 9.68 3.02 12.23
CA GLY A 29 11.05 2.51 12.25
C GLY A 29 11.29 1.05 11.84
N SER A 30 10.26 0.27 11.46
CA SER A 30 10.42 -1.17 11.19
C SER A 30 11.33 -1.45 9.99
N MET A 31 11.12 -0.78 8.87
CA MET A 31 11.91 -1.01 7.66
C MET A 31 13.39 -0.64 7.87
N LYS A 32 13.65 0.42 8.62
CA LYS A 32 15.01 0.82 9.02
C LYS A 32 15.64 -0.18 9.99
N ARG A 33 14.90 -0.56 11.03
CA ARG A 33 15.36 -1.48 12.07
C ARG A 33 15.71 -2.86 11.55
N PHE A 34 14.96 -3.37 10.57
CA PHE A 34 15.19 -4.68 9.95
C PHE A 34 16.13 -4.62 8.74
N GLY A 35 16.65 -3.44 8.39
CA GLY A 35 17.64 -3.25 7.34
C GLY A 35 17.07 -3.17 5.91
N PHE A 36 15.77 -3.24 5.71
CA PHE A 36 15.15 -3.20 4.38
C PHE A 36 15.23 -1.82 3.74
N LEU A 37 15.11 -0.75 4.53
CA LEU A 37 15.29 0.62 4.03
C LEU A 37 16.71 0.83 3.47
N ASP A 38 17.72 0.40 4.22
CA ASP A 38 19.13 0.51 3.80
C ASP A 38 19.40 -0.33 2.54
N LYS A 39 18.83 -1.54 2.44
CA LYS A 39 18.91 -2.37 1.24
C LYS A 39 18.27 -1.69 0.03
N ALA A 40 17.05 -1.16 0.17
CA ALA A 40 16.36 -0.48 -0.91
C ALA A 40 17.15 0.73 -1.42
N GLU A 41 17.67 1.55 -0.50
CA GLU A 41 18.53 2.68 -0.83
C GLU A 41 19.80 2.26 -1.56
N ALA A 42 20.47 1.21 -1.07
CA ALA A 42 21.69 0.69 -1.69
C ALA A 42 21.42 0.14 -3.10
N TYR A 43 20.34 -0.58 -3.31
CA TYR A 43 19.98 -1.13 -4.61
C TYR A 43 19.67 -0.04 -5.65
N LEU A 44 18.98 1.02 -5.26
CA LEU A 44 18.71 2.16 -6.14
C LEU A 44 19.97 2.95 -6.45
N LYS A 45 20.90 3.11 -5.50
CA LYS A 45 22.22 3.71 -5.75
C LYS A 45 23.06 2.85 -6.67
N GLU A 46 23.01 1.53 -6.51
CA GLU A 46 23.68 0.58 -7.43
C GLU A 46 23.12 0.68 -8.85
N ALA A 47 21.82 0.97 -8.99
CA ALA A 47 21.19 1.29 -10.28
C ALA A 47 21.61 2.65 -10.88
N GLY A 48 22.42 3.43 -10.17
CA GLY A 48 22.93 4.73 -10.61
C GLY A 48 22.06 5.93 -10.26
N MET A 49 21.10 5.78 -9.35
CA MET A 49 20.21 6.88 -8.95
C MET A 49 20.72 7.65 -7.74
N GLU A 50 20.44 8.95 -7.73
CA GLU A 50 20.42 9.72 -6.48
C GLU A 50 19.19 9.30 -5.67
N VAL A 51 19.35 9.13 -4.35
CA VAL A 51 18.27 8.70 -3.46
C VAL A 51 18.08 9.72 -2.35
N GLU A 52 16.84 10.13 -2.12
CA GLU A 52 16.42 10.92 -0.98
C GLU A 52 15.32 10.19 -0.23
N LEU A 53 15.31 10.31 1.10
CA LEU A 53 14.32 9.65 1.97
C LEU A 53 13.28 10.65 2.43
N PHE A 54 12.01 10.26 2.38
CA PHE A 54 10.92 10.91 3.10
C PHE A 54 10.44 9.93 4.19
N GLU A 55 10.85 10.19 5.43
CA GLU A 55 10.65 9.31 6.58
C GLU A 55 9.52 9.81 7.49
N GLY A 56 9.08 8.94 8.38
CA GLY A 56 8.17 9.29 9.46
C GLY A 56 6.71 9.44 9.06
N ILE A 57 6.29 8.82 7.98
CA ILE A 57 4.88 8.76 7.63
C ILE A 57 4.14 7.99 8.74
N GLU A 58 3.20 8.67 9.38
CA GLU A 58 2.41 8.13 10.48
C GLU A 58 1.37 7.09 10.00
N PRO A 59 0.95 6.17 10.89
CA PRO A 59 -0.24 5.36 10.64
C PRO A 59 -1.47 6.26 10.40
N ASP A 60 -2.35 5.87 9.48
CA ASP A 60 -3.46 6.71 9.03
C ASP A 60 -2.99 8.11 8.58
N PRO A 61 -2.26 8.20 7.47
CA PRO A 61 -1.53 9.39 7.09
C PRO A 61 -2.44 10.59 6.88
N SER A 62 -1.97 11.74 7.37
CA SER A 62 -2.70 13.00 7.31
C SER A 62 -2.57 13.71 5.96
N VAL A 63 -3.51 14.62 5.70
CA VAL A 63 -3.43 15.56 4.57
C VAL A 63 -2.14 16.39 4.66
N GLU A 64 -1.75 16.81 5.87
CA GLU A 64 -0.54 17.60 6.12
C GLU A 64 0.72 16.82 5.72
N THR A 65 0.81 15.54 6.05
CA THR A 65 1.93 14.68 5.66
C THR A 65 2.00 14.54 4.13
N VAL A 66 0.87 14.38 3.46
CA VAL A 66 0.80 14.36 1.99
C VAL A 66 1.35 15.66 1.40
N MET A 67 0.94 16.82 1.92
CA MET A 67 1.40 18.11 1.42
C MET A 67 2.89 18.34 1.65
N LYS A 68 3.43 17.93 2.80
CA LYS A 68 4.87 17.99 3.11
C LYS A 68 5.67 17.08 2.17
N GLY A 69 5.19 15.86 1.91
CA GLY A 69 5.84 14.94 1.01
C GLY A 69 5.85 15.42 -0.43
N ALA A 70 4.73 15.97 -0.90
CA ALA A 70 4.66 16.57 -2.24
C ALA A 70 5.62 17.76 -2.40
N ALA A 71 5.77 18.60 -1.37
CA ALA A 71 6.74 19.71 -1.36
C ALA A 71 8.19 19.20 -1.40
N ALA A 72 8.49 18.12 -0.69
CA ALA A 72 9.80 17.47 -0.75
C ALA A 72 10.08 16.91 -2.14
N MET A 73 9.09 16.29 -2.78
CA MET A 73 9.19 15.80 -4.16
C MET A 73 9.42 16.95 -5.16
N GLU A 74 8.72 18.08 -5.00
CA GLU A 74 8.91 19.24 -5.87
C GLU A 74 10.32 19.83 -5.78
N LYS A 75 10.94 19.76 -4.59
CA LYS A 75 12.31 20.19 -4.36
C LYS A 75 13.33 19.22 -4.94
N PHE A 76 13.19 17.92 -4.70
CA PHE A 76 14.13 16.89 -5.11
C PHE A 76 13.94 16.48 -6.58
N LYS A 77 12.72 16.56 -7.08
CA LYS A 77 12.32 16.19 -8.45
C LYS A 77 12.64 14.75 -8.81
N PRO A 78 12.11 13.77 -8.06
CA PRO A 78 12.30 12.38 -8.38
C PRO A 78 11.62 12.00 -9.70
N ASP A 79 12.21 11.08 -10.44
CA ASP A 79 11.58 10.38 -11.56
C ASP A 79 11.11 8.96 -11.17
N TRP A 80 11.44 8.54 -9.95
CA TRP A 80 10.86 7.37 -9.28
C TRP A 80 10.43 7.72 -7.86
N ILE A 81 9.22 7.33 -7.51
CA ILE A 81 8.72 7.31 -6.13
C ILE A 81 8.67 5.86 -5.70
N VAL A 82 9.41 5.52 -4.65
CA VAL A 82 9.49 4.16 -4.11
C VAL A 82 8.92 4.16 -2.70
N ALA A 83 7.74 3.60 -2.53
CA ALA A 83 7.10 3.50 -1.22
C ALA A 83 7.34 2.11 -0.62
N ILE A 84 7.83 2.05 0.63
CA ILE A 84 8.16 0.81 1.31
C ILE A 84 7.54 0.79 2.72
N GLY A 85 6.80 -0.27 3.01
CA GLY A 85 6.16 -0.46 4.32
C GLY A 85 4.80 -1.10 4.22
N GLY A 86 3.96 -0.87 5.22
CA GLY A 86 2.56 -1.26 5.21
C GLY A 86 1.70 -0.33 4.35
N GLY A 87 0.37 -0.38 4.54
CA GLY A 87 -0.56 0.44 3.77
C GLY A 87 -0.30 1.94 3.86
N SER A 88 -0.06 2.46 5.06
CA SER A 88 0.04 3.91 5.32
C SER A 88 1.12 4.63 4.51
N PRO A 89 2.39 4.20 4.49
CA PRO A 89 3.41 4.87 3.70
C PRO A 89 3.15 4.78 2.19
N ILE A 90 2.56 3.69 1.70
CA ILE A 90 2.24 3.53 0.29
C ILE A 90 1.06 4.43 -0.10
N ASP A 91 0.01 4.48 0.72
CA ASP A 91 -1.14 5.35 0.52
C ASP A 91 -0.74 6.83 0.53
N ALA A 92 0.05 7.26 1.52
CA ALA A 92 0.58 8.62 1.56
C ALA A 92 1.39 8.95 0.30
N ALA A 93 2.29 8.06 -0.11
CA ALA A 93 3.13 8.27 -1.29
C ALA A 93 2.31 8.38 -2.59
N LYS A 94 1.24 7.60 -2.74
CA LYS A 94 0.30 7.72 -3.87
C LYS A 94 -0.35 9.12 -3.91
N ALA A 95 -0.83 9.60 -2.77
CA ALA A 95 -1.41 10.94 -2.68
C ALA A 95 -0.37 12.05 -2.92
N MET A 96 0.85 11.90 -2.38
CA MET A 96 1.97 12.80 -2.65
C MET A 96 2.30 12.83 -4.15
N TRP A 97 2.29 11.70 -4.81
CA TRP A 97 2.53 11.57 -6.25
C TRP A 97 1.56 12.40 -7.08
N ILE A 98 0.25 12.34 -6.77
CA ILE A 98 -0.77 13.16 -7.44
C ILE A 98 -0.44 14.64 -7.29
N LYS A 99 -0.19 15.09 -6.07
CA LYS A 99 0.11 16.49 -5.75
C LYS A 99 1.42 16.97 -6.37
N TYR A 100 2.42 16.11 -6.45
CA TYR A 100 3.70 16.39 -7.11
C TYR A 100 3.55 16.57 -8.63
N GLU A 101 2.76 15.71 -9.27
CA GLU A 101 2.49 15.79 -10.72
C GLU A 101 1.63 17.03 -11.07
N TYR A 102 0.69 17.37 -10.17
CA TYR A 102 -0.27 18.47 -10.34
C TYR A 102 -0.29 19.38 -9.11
N PRO A 103 0.66 20.33 -8.99
CA PRO A 103 0.78 21.17 -7.78
C PRO A 103 -0.46 21.98 -7.42
N ASP A 104 -1.27 22.33 -8.41
CA ASP A 104 -2.48 23.14 -8.21
C ASP A 104 -3.73 22.33 -7.84
N ILE A 105 -3.66 20.98 -7.90
CA ILE A 105 -4.79 20.13 -7.53
C ILE A 105 -5.09 20.28 -6.04
N THR A 106 -6.36 20.43 -5.68
CA THR A 106 -6.79 20.46 -4.28
C THR A 106 -6.99 19.06 -3.75
N PHE A 107 -6.93 18.88 -2.43
CA PHE A 107 -7.23 17.59 -1.81
C PHE A 107 -8.67 17.14 -2.11
N GLU A 108 -9.61 18.09 -2.15
CA GLU A 108 -11.00 17.82 -2.54
C GLU A 108 -11.11 17.27 -3.97
N ASP A 109 -10.34 17.84 -4.91
CA ASP A 109 -10.29 17.31 -6.28
C ASP A 109 -9.70 15.90 -6.33
N MET A 110 -8.70 15.60 -5.50
CA MET A 110 -8.12 14.26 -5.40
C MET A 110 -9.12 13.21 -4.89
N CYS A 111 -10.09 13.62 -4.08
CA CYS A 111 -11.12 12.74 -3.53
C CYS A 111 -12.29 12.46 -4.50
N LYS A 112 -12.34 13.11 -5.67
CA LYS A 112 -13.32 12.79 -6.71
C LYS A 112 -13.00 11.45 -7.34
N VAL A 113 -13.95 10.53 -7.26
CA VAL A 113 -13.78 9.16 -7.79
C VAL A 113 -13.52 9.22 -9.29
N PHE A 114 -12.45 8.55 -9.73
CA PHE A 114 -11.99 8.53 -11.13
C PHE A 114 -11.76 9.92 -11.73
N GLY A 115 -11.36 10.90 -10.90
CA GLY A 115 -11.13 12.28 -11.30
C GLY A 115 -9.65 12.67 -11.38
N ILE A 116 -8.72 11.74 -11.18
CA ILE A 116 -7.28 12.01 -11.22
C ILE A 116 -6.82 12.16 -12.68
N PRO A 117 -6.14 13.26 -13.02
CA PRO A 117 -5.57 13.43 -14.35
C PRO A 117 -4.41 12.44 -14.57
N LYS A 118 -4.02 12.24 -15.83
CA LYS A 118 -2.96 11.32 -16.21
C LYS A 118 -1.65 11.60 -15.47
N LEU A 119 -1.18 10.62 -14.72
CA LEU A 119 0.10 10.64 -14.01
C LEU A 119 1.24 10.17 -14.92
N ARG A 120 2.44 10.01 -14.34
CA ARG A 120 3.67 9.54 -15.01
C ARG A 120 4.30 10.54 -15.95
N LYS A 121 4.00 11.83 -15.76
CA LYS A 121 4.68 12.93 -16.47
C LYS A 121 6.01 13.28 -15.81
N LYS A 122 6.06 13.22 -14.48
CA LYS A 122 7.25 13.53 -13.68
C LYS A 122 7.92 12.28 -13.12
N ALA A 123 7.12 11.32 -12.63
CA ALA A 123 7.65 10.14 -11.96
C ALA A 123 6.83 8.87 -12.20
N HIS A 124 7.50 7.73 -12.17
CA HIS A 124 6.91 6.40 -12.01
C HIS A 124 6.81 6.03 -10.53
N PHE A 125 6.00 5.01 -10.23
CA PHE A 125 5.72 4.59 -8.87
C PHE A 125 6.00 3.11 -8.65
N CYS A 126 6.81 2.80 -7.63
CA CYS A 126 7.04 1.45 -7.13
C CYS A 126 6.51 1.33 -5.70
N ALA A 127 5.74 0.29 -5.44
CA ALA A 127 5.26 -0.04 -4.11
C ALA A 127 5.82 -1.37 -3.62
N ILE A 128 6.33 -1.37 -2.38
CA ILE A 128 6.96 -2.51 -1.74
C ILE A 128 6.25 -2.76 -0.41
N SER A 129 5.42 -3.79 -0.37
CA SER A 129 4.62 -4.09 0.82
C SER A 129 5.40 -4.88 1.85
N SER A 130 5.30 -4.46 3.12
CA SER A 130 5.85 -5.19 4.28
C SER A 130 4.77 -5.85 5.14
N THR A 131 3.51 -5.74 4.75
CA THR A 131 2.38 -6.35 5.45
C THR A 131 1.56 -7.22 4.51
N SER A 132 0.92 -8.25 5.04
CA SER A 132 0.11 -9.18 4.25
C SER A 132 -1.38 -8.92 4.52
N GLY A 133 -1.89 -7.79 4.00
CA GLY A 133 -3.29 -7.39 4.24
C GLY A 133 -3.84 -6.40 3.25
N THR A 134 -3.37 -5.16 3.27
CA THR A 134 -3.96 -4.03 2.53
C THR A 134 -3.81 -4.13 1.02
N ALA A 135 -2.79 -4.83 0.54
CA ALA A 135 -2.47 -5.00 -0.88
C ALA A 135 -2.36 -3.67 -1.67
N THR A 136 -2.01 -2.58 -0.99
CA THR A 136 -1.96 -1.26 -1.65
C THR A 136 -0.90 -1.19 -2.76
N GLU A 137 0.03 -2.14 -2.79
CA GLU A 137 1.02 -2.28 -3.86
C GLU A 137 0.41 -2.64 -5.23
N VAL A 138 -0.83 -3.13 -5.26
CA VAL A 138 -1.52 -3.51 -6.51
C VAL A 138 -2.85 -2.80 -6.71
N THR A 139 -3.23 -1.89 -5.82
CA THR A 139 -4.58 -1.31 -5.83
C THR A 139 -4.64 0.11 -6.39
N ALA A 140 -5.84 0.47 -6.85
CA ALA A 140 -6.21 1.80 -7.33
C ALA A 140 -6.73 2.72 -6.20
N PHE A 141 -6.33 2.46 -4.95
CA PHE A 141 -6.84 3.17 -3.77
C PHE A 141 -5.72 3.75 -2.92
N SER A 142 -6.05 4.83 -2.21
CA SER A 142 -5.24 5.45 -1.17
C SER A 142 -6.16 6.06 -0.12
N ILE A 143 -5.92 5.76 1.15
CA ILE A 143 -6.75 6.25 2.26
C ILE A 143 -5.98 7.32 3.02
N ILE A 144 -6.51 8.55 3.04
CA ILE A 144 -5.91 9.69 3.71
C ILE A 144 -6.88 10.24 4.75
N THR A 145 -6.36 10.61 5.91
CA THR A 145 -7.16 11.11 7.03
C THR A 145 -7.10 12.63 7.09
N ASP A 146 -8.26 13.25 7.06
CA ASP A 146 -8.43 14.66 7.41
C ASP A 146 -8.77 14.74 8.91
N TYR A 147 -7.78 15.04 9.73
CA TYR A 147 -7.94 15.08 11.19
C TYR A 147 -8.72 16.31 11.66
N GLU A 148 -8.78 17.39 10.88
CA GLU A 148 -9.60 18.54 11.21
C GLU A 148 -11.09 18.20 11.13
N LYS A 149 -11.47 17.39 10.14
CA LYS A 149 -12.86 16.95 9.93
C LYS A 149 -13.17 15.60 10.59
N GLY A 150 -12.15 14.87 11.06
CA GLY A 150 -12.32 13.52 11.59
C GLY A 150 -12.80 12.51 10.53
N ILE A 151 -12.37 12.65 9.29
CA ILE A 151 -12.85 11.83 8.17
C ILE A 151 -11.69 11.15 7.45
N LYS A 152 -11.83 9.85 7.19
CA LYS A 152 -10.97 9.10 6.27
C LYS A 152 -11.54 9.19 4.85
N TYR A 153 -10.75 9.74 3.95
CA TYR A 153 -11.10 9.90 2.54
C TYR A 153 -10.44 8.83 1.68
N PRO A 154 -11.21 8.00 0.97
CA PRO A 154 -10.66 7.16 -0.07
C PRO A 154 -10.38 8.00 -1.33
N ILE A 155 -9.15 7.96 -1.81
CA ILE A 155 -8.80 8.38 -3.16
C ILE A 155 -8.89 7.13 -4.03
N ALA A 156 -9.72 7.14 -5.05
CA ALA A 156 -9.99 5.98 -5.89
C ALA A 156 -9.85 6.35 -7.36
N ASP A 157 -8.77 5.88 -7.98
CA ASP A 157 -8.52 6.06 -9.42
C ASP A 157 -7.48 5.05 -9.91
N PHE A 158 -7.70 4.45 -11.07
CA PHE A 158 -6.74 3.54 -11.67
C PHE A 158 -5.38 4.18 -11.97
N GLU A 159 -5.33 5.50 -12.13
CA GLU A 159 -4.07 6.24 -12.34
C GLU A 159 -3.08 6.06 -11.19
N ILE A 160 -3.54 5.87 -9.96
CA ILE A 160 -2.66 5.67 -8.79
C ILE A 160 -2.26 4.21 -8.54
N THR A 161 -2.67 3.29 -9.40
CA THR A 161 -2.13 1.93 -9.36
C THR A 161 -0.62 1.99 -9.62
N PRO A 162 0.22 1.40 -8.75
CA PRO A 162 1.68 1.42 -8.95
C PRO A 162 2.11 0.85 -10.31
N ASP A 163 3.21 1.36 -10.86
CA ASP A 163 3.81 0.80 -12.07
C ASP A 163 4.49 -0.52 -11.77
N VAL A 164 5.17 -0.59 -10.63
CA VAL A 164 5.88 -1.77 -10.14
C VAL A 164 5.40 -2.10 -8.74
N ALA A 165 5.08 -3.38 -8.53
CA ALA A 165 4.84 -3.95 -7.21
C ALA A 165 5.94 -4.96 -6.86
N ILE A 166 6.47 -4.86 -5.65
CA ILE A 166 7.43 -5.83 -5.10
C ILE A 166 6.78 -6.51 -3.90
N VAL A 167 6.58 -7.82 -4.02
CA VAL A 167 5.94 -8.69 -3.04
C VAL A 167 6.98 -9.67 -2.50
N ASP A 168 7.88 -9.14 -1.67
CA ASP A 168 8.97 -9.91 -1.07
C ASP A 168 8.58 -10.36 0.33
N PRO A 169 8.39 -11.67 0.56
CA PRO A 169 7.92 -12.20 1.84
C PRO A 169 8.91 -11.96 2.98
N GLU A 170 10.20 -11.72 2.72
CA GLU A 170 11.16 -11.39 3.77
C GLU A 170 10.75 -10.16 4.57
N LEU A 171 10.10 -9.17 3.93
CA LEU A 171 9.59 -7.99 4.62
C LEU A 171 8.41 -8.34 5.53
N ALA A 172 7.57 -9.28 5.12
CA ALA A 172 6.41 -9.74 5.89
C ALA A 172 6.78 -10.69 7.05
N GLU A 173 7.93 -11.37 6.97
CA GLU A 173 8.44 -12.23 8.05
C GLU A 173 8.66 -11.45 9.36
N THR A 174 8.87 -10.14 9.29
CA THR A 174 9.11 -9.26 10.44
C THR A 174 7.85 -8.81 11.16
N MET A 175 6.65 -9.13 10.65
CA MET A 175 5.38 -8.71 11.28
C MET A 175 5.20 -9.33 12.66
N PRO A 176 4.81 -8.52 13.67
CA PRO A 176 4.35 -9.05 14.95
C PRO A 176 3.11 -9.94 14.78
N GLN A 177 2.98 -10.95 15.61
CA GLN A 177 1.89 -11.94 15.57
C GLN A 177 0.49 -11.28 15.52
N LYS A 178 0.26 -10.25 16.33
CA LYS A 178 -1.00 -9.49 16.33
C LYS A 178 -1.29 -8.86 14.97
N LEU A 179 -0.26 -8.34 14.30
CA LEU A 179 -0.41 -7.73 12.98
C LEU A 179 -0.72 -8.79 11.92
N VAL A 180 -0.10 -9.97 12.00
CA VAL A 180 -0.39 -11.12 11.12
C VAL A 180 -1.88 -11.46 11.15
N ALA A 181 -2.48 -11.53 12.35
CA ALA A 181 -3.91 -11.81 12.49
C ALA A 181 -4.78 -10.73 11.85
N HIS A 182 -4.55 -9.47 12.21
CA HIS A 182 -5.37 -8.36 11.73
C HIS A 182 -5.27 -8.18 10.22
N THR A 183 -4.07 -8.18 9.67
CA THR A 183 -3.88 -8.01 8.22
C THR A 183 -4.36 -9.23 7.44
N GLY A 184 -4.21 -10.44 7.97
CA GLY A 184 -4.72 -11.65 7.35
C GLY A 184 -6.25 -11.68 7.26
N MET A 185 -6.95 -11.22 8.30
CA MET A 185 -8.41 -11.09 8.29
C MET A 185 -8.87 -9.97 7.35
N ASP A 186 -8.11 -8.88 7.25
CA ASP A 186 -8.35 -7.82 6.27
C ASP A 186 -8.29 -8.38 4.85
N ALA A 187 -7.23 -9.14 4.53
CA ALA A 187 -7.10 -9.79 3.22
C ALA A 187 -8.24 -10.78 2.94
N MET A 188 -8.68 -11.55 3.93
CA MET A 188 -9.84 -12.44 3.80
C MET A 188 -11.10 -11.65 3.47
N THR A 189 -11.34 -10.54 4.16
CA THR A 189 -12.49 -9.67 3.93
C THR A 189 -12.44 -9.03 2.54
N HIS A 190 -11.27 -8.57 2.08
CA HIS A 190 -11.06 -8.08 0.72
C HIS A 190 -11.51 -9.11 -0.32
N ALA A 191 -11.05 -10.34 -0.16
CA ALA A 191 -11.36 -11.41 -1.11
C ALA A 191 -12.86 -11.77 -1.11
N ILE A 192 -13.48 -11.88 0.07
CA ILE A 192 -14.91 -12.19 0.19
C ILE A 192 -15.76 -11.04 -0.39
N GLU A 193 -15.49 -9.79 0.00
CA GLU A 193 -16.26 -8.65 -0.51
C GLU A 193 -16.10 -8.46 -2.01
N SER A 194 -14.89 -8.71 -2.55
CA SER A 194 -14.66 -8.73 -4.00
C SER A 194 -15.52 -9.77 -4.72
N TYR A 195 -15.59 -10.98 -4.17
CA TYR A 195 -16.36 -12.07 -4.75
C TYR A 195 -17.87 -11.83 -4.76
N VAL A 196 -18.42 -11.22 -3.69
CA VAL A 196 -19.85 -10.91 -3.59
C VAL A 196 -20.21 -9.52 -4.13
N SER A 197 -19.25 -8.76 -4.63
CA SER A 197 -19.48 -7.44 -5.20
C SER A 197 -20.38 -7.49 -6.43
N THR A 198 -21.19 -6.45 -6.60
CA THR A 198 -21.98 -6.28 -7.84
C THR A 198 -21.11 -5.94 -9.06
N ALA A 199 -19.84 -5.60 -8.85
CA ALA A 199 -18.85 -5.35 -9.88
C ALA A 199 -17.88 -6.53 -10.10
N ASN A 200 -18.18 -7.70 -9.53
CA ASN A 200 -17.39 -8.92 -9.76
C ASN A 200 -17.44 -9.37 -11.23
N SER A 201 -16.50 -10.21 -11.61
CA SER A 201 -16.39 -10.68 -13.00
C SER A 201 -15.63 -12.01 -13.06
N ASP A 202 -15.69 -12.67 -14.21
CA ASP A 202 -14.92 -13.88 -14.51
C ASP A 202 -13.40 -13.67 -14.34
N PHE A 203 -12.91 -12.43 -14.32
CA PHE A 203 -11.50 -12.10 -14.12
C PHE A 203 -11.15 -11.87 -12.65
N THR A 204 -12.08 -11.36 -11.83
CA THR A 204 -11.86 -11.10 -10.41
C THR A 204 -12.20 -12.28 -9.53
N ASP A 205 -13.21 -13.05 -9.86
CA ASP A 205 -13.70 -14.19 -9.08
C ASP A 205 -12.63 -15.27 -8.84
N PRO A 206 -11.87 -15.72 -9.84
CA PRO A 206 -10.82 -16.71 -9.62
C PRO A 206 -9.73 -16.23 -8.67
N LEU A 207 -9.36 -14.94 -8.73
CA LEU A 207 -8.38 -14.34 -7.85
C LEU A 207 -8.90 -14.30 -6.40
N ALA A 208 -10.15 -13.87 -6.23
CA ALA A 208 -10.81 -13.80 -4.92
C ALA A 208 -10.95 -15.20 -4.29
N LEU A 209 -11.44 -16.18 -5.02
CA LEU A 209 -11.63 -17.55 -4.55
C LEU A 209 -10.30 -18.20 -4.17
N HIS A 210 -9.27 -18.02 -4.99
CA HIS A 210 -7.95 -18.57 -4.70
C HIS A 210 -7.31 -17.91 -3.47
N ALA A 211 -7.48 -16.58 -3.32
CA ALA A 211 -7.04 -15.89 -2.12
C ALA A 211 -7.76 -16.41 -0.86
N ILE A 212 -9.08 -16.61 -0.91
CA ILE A 212 -9.87 -17.19 0.21
C ILE A 212 -9.32 -18.56 0.59
N GLU A 213 -9.11 -19.44 -0.38
CA GLU A 213 -8.57 -20.78 -0.16
C GLU A 213 -7.21 -20.74 0.52
N MET A 214 -6.27 -19.94 -0.01
CA MET A 214 -4.94 -19.79 0.57
C MET A 214 -5.00 -19.27 2.03
N ILE A 215 -5.77 -18.20 2.26
CA ILE A 215 -5.87 -17.58 3.60
C ILE A 215 -6.51 -18.55 4.59
N GLN A 216 -7.56 -19.28 4.19
CA GLN A 216 -8.23 -20.25 5.05
C GLN A 216 -7.28 -21.36 5.51
N HIS A 217 -6.38 -21.81 4.64
CA HIS A 217 -5.43 -22.85 4.95
C HIS A 217 -4.20 -22.35 5.72
N ASP A 218 -3.75 -21.13 5.46
CA ASP A 218 -2.41 -20.69 5.83
C ASP A 218 -2.36 -19.66 6.96
N LEU A 219 -3.46 -18.93 7.24
CA LEU A 219 -3.45 -17.82 8.20
C LEU A 219 -3.06 -18.26 9.63
N ILE A 220 -3.61 -19.37 10.11
CA ILE A 220 -3.36 -19.84 11.48
C ILE A 220 -1.89 -20.27 11.64
N ASP A 221 -1.35 -21.00 10.69
CA ASP A 221 0.04 -21.44 10.72
C ASP A 221 1.00 -20.26 10.56
N SER A 222 0.67 -19.29 9.68
CA SER A 222 1.38 -18.01 9.56
C SER A 222 1.40 -17.25 10.88
N TYR A 223 0.25 -17.16 11.56
CA TYR A 223 0.13 -16.55 12.87
C TYR A 223 1.01 -17.24 13.91
N ASN A 224 1.10 -18.57 13.87
CA ASN A 224 1.94 -19.38 14.75
C ASN A 224 3.45 -19.35 14.39
N GLY A 225 3.83 -18.66 13.33
CA GLY A 225 5.23 -18.41 12.97
C GLY A 225 5.81 -19.34 11.90
N ASP A 226 4.98 -20.05 11.14
CA ASP A 226 5.43 -20.77 9.96
C ASP A 226 5.75 -19.79 8.83
N MET A 227 7.04 -19.63 8.51
CA MET A 227 7.51 -18.65 7.52
C MET A 227 7.15 -19.04 6.08
N ALA A 228 6.99 -20.31 5.77
CA ALA A 228 6.48 -20.74 4.46
C ALA A 228 5.01 -20.31 4.28
N LYS A 229 4.23 -20.33 5.37
CA LYS A 229 2.85 -19.85 5.38
C LYS A 229 2.76 -18.32 5.36
N ARG A 230 3.73 -17.61 5.92
CA ARG A 230 3.83 -16.15 5.75
C ARG A 230 4.11 -15.74 4.31
N ASP A 231 4.95 -16.49 3.60
CA ASP A 231 5.16 -16.32 2.17
C ASP A 231 3.84 -16.49 1.39
N SER A 232 3.14 -17.60 1.64
CA SER A 232 1.83 -17.87 1.04
C SER A 232 0.83 -16.77 1.35
N MET A 233 0.75 -16.31 2.60
CA MET A 233 -0.15 -15.21 3.00
C MET A 233 0.20 -13.88 2.31
N HIS A 234 1.49 -13.63 2.06
CA HIS A 234 1.92 -12.43 1.36
C HIS A 234 1.48 -12.42 -0.12
N ASN A 235 1.51 -13.60 -0.76
CA ASN A 235 0.95 -13.77 -2.10
C ASN A 235 -0.58 -13.71 -2.09
N ALA A 236 -1.24 -14.34 -1.13
CA ALA A 236 -2.70 -14.37 -1.03
C ALA A 236 -3.31 -12.97 -0.87
N GLN A 237 -2.70 -12.10 -0.03
CA GLN A 237 -3.17 -10.71 0.11
C GLN A 237 -3.04 -9.92 -1.20
N CYS A 238 -1.98 -10.16 -1.96
CA CYS A 238 -1.77 -9.53 -3.26
C CYS A 238 -2.86 -9.95 -4.27
N LEU A 239 -3.20 -11.25 -4.31
CA LEU A 239 -4.30 -11.76 -5.13
C LEU A 239 -5.65 -11.14 -4.75
N ALA A 240 -5.94 -11.06 -3.44
CA ALA A 240 -7.14 -10.38 -2.93
C ALA A 240 -7.18 -8.90 -3.36
N GLY A 241 -6.02 -8.23 -3.35
CA GLY A 241 -5.87 -6.85 -3.82
C GLY A 241 -6.15 -6.67 -5.30
N MET A 242 -5.63 -7.56 -6.14
CA MET A 242 -5.92 -7.55 -7.57
C MET A 242 -7.42 -7.75 -7.84
N ALA A 243 -8.08 -8.61 -7.06
CA ALA A 243 -9.51 -8.84 -7.16
C ALA A 243 -10.29 -7.58 -6.79
N PHE A 244 -10.13 -7.06 -5.55
CA PHE A 244 -10.96 -5.94 -5.10
C PHE A 244 -10.62 -4.61 -5.77
N SER A 245 -9.41 -4.41 -6.25
CA SER A 245 -9.07 -3.21 -7.01
C SER A 245 -9.93 -3.06 -8.28
N ASN A 246 -10.42 -4.15 -8.81
CA ASN A 246 -11.29 -4.19 -9.99
C ASN A 246 -12.77 -4.43 -9.66
N ALA A 247 -13.06 -5.25 -8.66
CA ALA A 247 -14.43 -5.57 -8.24
C ALA A 247 -15.00 -4.61 -7.19
N LEU A 248 -14.15 -3.76 -6.60
CA LEU A 248 -14.48 -2.88 -5.48
C LEU A 248 -14.76 -3.66 -4.18
N LEU A 249 -15.13 -2.92 -3.14
CA LEU A 249 -15.46 -3.44 -1.80
C LEU A 249 -16.91 -3.11 -1.45
N GLY A 250 -17.35 -3.55 -0.28
CA GLY A 250 -18.75 -3.45 0.13
C GLY A 250 -18.96 -2.82 1.50
N ILE A 251 -19.98 -3.34 2.20
CA ILE A 251 -20.51 -2.78 3.44
C ILE A 251 -19.51 -2.93 4.59
N VAL A 252 -18.80 -4.04 4.70
CA VAL A 252 -17.88 -4.34 5.81
C VAL A 252 -16.78 -3.30 5.88
N HIS A 253 -16.09 -3.04 4.75
CA HIS A 253 -15.06 -2.01 4.68
C HIS A 253 -15.61 -0.61 4.94
N SER A 254 -16.80 -0.29 4.43
CA SER A 254 -17.45 1.00 4.70
C SER A 254 -17.74 1.20 6.19
N MET A 255 -18.19 0.17 6.88
CA MET A 255 -18.42 0.18 8.32
C MET A 255 -17.12 0.30 9.11
N ALA A 256 -16.10 -0.49 8.76
CA ALA A 256 -14.79 -0.46 9.41
C ALA A 256 -14.13 0.92 9.33
N HIS A 257 -14.13 1.56 8.16
CA HIS A 257 -13.60 2.91 7.98
C HIS A 257 -14.35 3.93 8.86
N LYS A 258 -15.68 3.87 8.87
CA LYS A 258 -16.50 4.80 9.69
C LYS A 258 -16.30 4.56 11.19
N THR A 259 -16.22 3.30 11.62
CA THR A 259 -15.94 2.95 13.01
C THR A 259 -14.57 3.47 13.45
N GLY A 260 -13.50 3.20 12.66
CA GLY A 260 -12.17 3.70 12.97
C GLY A 260 -12.09 5.22 13.06
N ALA A 261 -12.80 5.94 12.19
CA ALA A 261 -12.85 7.40 12.22
C ALA A 261 -13.66 7.93 13.43
N ALA A 262 -14.83 7.34 13.72
CA ALA A 262 -15.73 7.81 14.76
C ALA A 262 -15.16 7.63 16.18
N PHE A 263 -14.29 6.65 16.40
CA PHE A 263 -13.70 6.33 17.70
C PHE A 263 -12.24 6.76 17.85
N ALA A 264 -11.68 7.50 16.88
CA ALA A 264 -10.29 7.97 16.92
C ALA A 264 -9.98 8.80 18.19
N ASP A 265 -10.91 9.63 18.64
CA ASP A 265 -10.74 10.51 19.81
C ASP A 265 -10.78 9.79 21.16
N TYR A 266 -11.19 8.53 21.20
CA TYR A 266 -11.26 7.75 22.46
C TYR A 266 -9.93 7.05 22.80
N GLY A 267 -8.83 7.45 22.17
CA GLY A 267 -7.48 6.93 22.44
C GLY A 267 -7.22 5.49 21.97
N ALA A 268 -8.17 4.92 21.27
CA ALA A 268 -8.03 3.59 20.67
C ALA A 268 -7.83 3.73 19.18
N HIS A 269 -6.57 3.60 18.74
CA HIS A 269 -6.31 3.33 17.33
C HIS A 269 -6.87 1.95 16.98
N ILE A 270 -8.08 1.91 16.43
CA ILE A 270 -8.70 0.66 15.97
C ILE A 270 -8.00 0.29 14.66
N ILE A 271 -7.16 -0.74 14.71
CA ILE A 271 -6.51 -1.29 13.53
C ILE A 271 -7.61 -1.78 12.58
N HIS A 272 -7.55 -1.38 11.33
CA HIS A 272 -8.57 -1.63 10.31
C HIS A 272 -9.00 -3.11 10.25
N GLY A 273 -8.07 -4.04 10.24
CA GLY A 273 -8.37 -5.48 10.24
C GLY A 273 -8.91 -6.04 11.58
N ALA A 274 -9.10 -5.20 12.59
CA ALA A 274 -9.76 -5.56 13.86
C ALA A 274 -11.18 -4.97 13.99
N ALA A 275 -11.53 -4.02 13.13
CA ALA A 275 -12.84 -3.39 13.08
C ALA A 275 -13.85 -4.25 12.32
#